data_7f0d79b6570e75dd68df66d35a8f2e64
#
_entry.id   7f0d79b6570e75dd68df66d35a8f2e64
#
_cell.length_a   1.000
_cell.length_b   1.000
_cell.length_c   1.000
_cell.angle_alpha   90.00
_cell.angle_beta   90.00
_cell.angle_gamma   90.00
#
_symmetry.space_group_name_H-M   'P 1'
#
loop_
_entity.id
_entity.type
_entity.pdbx_description
1 polymer ?
#
loop_
_entity_poly.entity_id
_entity_poly.type
_entity_poly.pdbx_seq_one_letter_code
_entity_poly.pdbx_strand_id
1 'polypeptide(L)'
;ARSLPPLRIVHRLDRETSGLLVFARTALAERGLGMQFRKHTVTRRYLTVVPGVMTARTIRSELVRDRGDGRRGSTTLPGIGKPAVTHVSVEERLPG
;
A
#
# COMPACT_ATOMS: atom_id res chain seq x y z
N ALA A 1 1.05 -37.83 -0.77
CA ALA A 1 0.96 -36.42 -0.35
C ALA A 1 -0.29 -35.79 -0.93
N ARG A 2 -0.96 -34.99 -0.16
CA ARG A 2 -2.11 -34.24 -0.66
C ARG A 2 -1.65 -33.03 -1.43
N SER A 3 -2.19 -32.85 -2.61
CA SER A 3 -2.08 -31.57 -3.32
C SER A 3 -2.96 -30.54 -2.63
N LEU A 4 -2.38 -29.40 -2.29
CA LEU A 4 -3.16 -28.26 -1.83
C LEU A 4 -3.60 -27.43 -3.03
N PRO A 5 -4.81 -26.85 -2.99
CA PRO A 5 -5.18 -25.92 -4.03
C PRO A 5 -4.23 -24.73 -4.06
N PRO A 6 -3.95 -24.16 -5.25
CA PRO A 6 -3.06 -23.02 -5.37
C PRO A 6 -3.61 -21.84 -4.59
N LEU A 7 -2.72 -21.08 -3.95
CA LEU A 7 -3.08 -19.83 -3.30
C LEU A 7 -3.30 -18.75 -4.36
N ARG A 8 -4.24 -17.88 -4.10
CA ARG A 8 -4.63 -16.80 -5.01
C ARG A 8 -4.19 -15.46 -4.44
N ILE A 9 -3.54 -14.67 -5.26
CA ILE A 9 -3.00 -13.37 -4.87
C ILE A 9 -4.10 -12.33 -4.93
N VAL A 10 -4.26 -11.54 -3.87
CA VAL A 10 -5.26 -10.48 -3.79
C VAL A 10 -4.66 -9.10 -3.59
N HIS A 11 -3.38 -9.03 -3.20
CA HIS A 11 -2.62 -7.80 -3.11
C HIS A 11 -1.12 -8.11 -3.16
N ARG A 12 -0.32 -7.08 -3.10
CA ARG A 12 1.13 -7.24 -3.10
C ARG A 12 1.79 -6.27 -2.14
N LEU A 13 3.01 -6.58 -1.76
CA LEU A 13 3.92 -5.65 -1.08
C LEU A 13 4.95 -5.14 -2.08
N ASP A 14 5.43 -3.94 -1.85
CA ASP A 14 6.54 -3.41 -2.62
C ASP A 14 7.81 -4.20 -2.33
N ARG A 15 8.75 -4.18 -3.27
CA ARG A 15 9.99 -4.96 -3.20
C ARG A 15 10.76 -4.76 -1.89
N GLU A 16 10.78 -3.54 -1.35
CA GLU A 16 11.54 -3.19 -0.17
C GLU A 16 10.69 -3.17 1.11
N THR A 17 9.42 -3.55 1.00
CA THR A 17 8.50 -3.61 2.14
C THR A 17 8.40 -5.05 2.61
N SER A 18 8.55 -5.27 3.90
CA SER A 18 8.29 -6.55 4.53
C SER A 18 7.01 -6.49 5.35
N GLY A 19 6.42 -7.63 5.63
CA GLY A 19 5.24 -7.69 6.47
C GLY A 19 4.27 -8.78 6.06
N LEU A 20 3.02 -8.58 6.35
CA LEU A 20 1.97 -9.57 6.17
C LEU A 20 1.41 -9.53 4.75
N LEU A 21 1.19 -10.72 4.19
CA LEU A 21 0.47 -10.91 2.94
C LEU A 21 -0.75 -11.79 3.19
N VAL A 22 -1.85 -11.43 2.56
CA VAL A 22 -3.08 -12.20 2.60
C VAL A 22 -3.27 -12.88 1.26
N PHE A 23 -3.58 -14.17 1.30
CA PHE A 23 -3.90 -14.96 0.10
C PHE A 23 -5.32 -15.50 0.21
N ALA A 24 -5.98 -15.61 -0.92
CA ALA A 24 -7.27 -16.29 -0.98
C ALA A 24 -7.06 -17.78 -1.25
N ARG A 25 -7.88 -18.62 -0.66
CA ARG A 25 -7.82 -20.08 -0.85
C ARG A 25 -8.89 -20.58 -1.81
N THR A 26 -9.85 -19.76 -2.15
CA THR A 26 -10.96 -20.10 -3.05
C THR A 26 -11.21 -18.97 -4.02
N ALA A 27 -11.89 -19.26 -5.13
CA ALA A 27 -12.29 -18.23 -6.08
C ALA A 27 -13.25 -17.22 -5.45
N LEU A 28 -14.14 -17.68 -4.56
CA LEU A 28 -15.06 -16.79 -3.86
C LEU A 28 -14.31 -15.82 -2.93
N ALA A 29 -13.35 -16.35 -2.16
CA ALA A 29 -12.50 -15.51 -1.28
C ALA A 29 -11.66 -14.53 -2.10
N GLU A 30 -11.13 -14.93 -3.23
CA GLU A 30 -10.37 -14.06 -4.12
C GLU A 30 -11.20 -12.86 -4.57
N ARG A 31 -12.44 -13.08 -4.99
CA ARG A 31 -13.32 -12.00 -5.39
C ARG A 31 -13.66 -11.06 -4.24
N GLY A 32 -14.00 -11.62 -3.07
CA GLY A 32 -14.36 -10.83 -1.90
C GLY A 32 -13.21 -10.00 -1.36
N LEU A 33 -12.06 -10.62 -1.17
CA LEU A 33 -10.86 -9.93 -0.69
C LEU A 33 -10.35 -8.93 -1.73
N GLY A 34 -10.33 -9.32 -3.00
CA GLY A 34 -9.92 -8.41 -4.07
C GLY A 34 -10.78 -7.17 -4.13
N MET A 35 -12.08 -7.30 -3.91
CA MET A 35 -12.98 -6.15 -3.85
C MET A 35 -12.66 -5.25 -2.67
N GLN A 36 -12.37 -5.80 -1.49
CA GLN A 36 -12.01 -5.01 -0.32
C GLN A 36 -10.73 -4.21 -0.55
N PHE A 37 -9.72 -4.81 -1.18
CA PHE A 37 -8.48 -4.11 -1.53
C PHE A 37 -8.73 -3.00 -2.57
N ARG A 38 -9.54 -3.28 -3.59
CA ARG A 38 -9.86 -2.26 -4.61
C ARG A 38 -10.66 -1.08 -4.03
N LYS A 39 -11.57 -1.36 -3.10
CA LYS A 39 -12.39 -0.33 -2.45
C LYS A 39 -11.72 0.31 -1.24
N HIS A 40 -10.51 -0.12 -0.91
CA HIS A 40 -9.74 0.39 0.24
C HIS A 40 -10.49 0.27 1.57
N THR A 41 -11.23 -0.81 1.76
CA THR A 41 -11.93 -1.09 3.01
C THR A 41 -11.07 -1.88 4.00
N VAL A 42 -9.93 -2.41 3.53
CA VAL A 42 -8.97 -3.10 4.39
C VAL A 42 -8.18 -2.09 5.20
N THR A 43 -8.08 -2.30 6.51
CA THR A 43 -7.21 -1.49 7.35
C THR A 43 -5.77 -1.91 7.12
N ARG A 44 -4.93 -0.96 6.71
CA ARG A 44 -3.53 -1.20 6.38
C ARG A 44 -2.66 -0.28 7.21
N ARG A 45 -1.70 -0.86 7.92
CA ARG A 45 -0.74 -0.14 8.75
C ARG A 45 0.68 -0.53 8.40
N TYR A 46 1.53 0.46 8.29
CA TYR A 46 2.95 0.29 8.00
C TYR A 46 3.77 1.08 9.00
N LEU A 47 4.93 0.55 9.35
CA LEU A 47 5.91 1.26 10.15
C LEU A 47 7.09 1.61 9.25
N THR A 48 7.58 2.82 9.39
CA THR A 48 8.76 3.26 8.65
C THR A 48 9.57 4.23 9.51
N VAL A 49 10.85 4.33 9.20
CA VAL A 49 11.74 5.31 9.82
C VAL A 49 12.07 6.35 8.74
N VAL A 50 11.84 7.60 9.07
CA VAL A 50 12.13 8.70 8.15
C VAL A 50 13.08 9.70 8.79
N PRO A 51 13.94 10.36 7.99
CA PRO A 51 14.82 11.40 8.53
C PRO A 51 14.02 12.66 8.84
N GLY A 52 14.54 13.45 9.77
CA GLY A 52 13.93 14.72 10.16
C GLY A 52 12.84 14.56 11.19
N VAL A 53 12.08 15.63 11.40
CA VAL A 53 10.96 15.66 12.35
C VAL A 53 9.66 15.56 11.58
N MET A 54 8.87 14.55 11.93
CA MET A 54 7.56 14.30 11.32
C MET A 54 6.48 14.62 12.34
N THR A 55 5.40 15.24 11.88
CA THR A 55 4.19 15.43 12.68
C THR A 55 3.05 14.63 12.07
N ALA A 56 2.05 14.33 12.90
CA ALA A 56 0.86 13.64 12.41
C ALA A 56 0.18 14.47 11.32
N ARG A 57 -0.10 13.86 10.18
CA ARG A 57 -0.74 14.54 9.06
C ARG A 57 -1.32 13.55 8.06
N THR A 58 -2.15 14.06 7.19
CA THR A 58 -2.66 13.31 6.05
C THR A 58 -1.99 13.82 4.79
N ILE A 59 -1.37 12.90 4.05
CA ILE A 59 -0.70 13.20 2.78
C ILE A 59 -1.64 12.75 1.67
N ARG A 60 -1.99 13.68 0.77
CA ARG A 60 -2.80 13.41 -0.41
C ARG A 60 -1.95 13.64 -1.66
N SER A 61 -1.92 12.65 -2.53
CA SER A 61 -1.16 12.73 -3.78
C SER A 61 -1.83 11.88 -4.84
N GLU A 62 -1.31 11.93 -6.03
CA GLU A 62 -1.72 11.04 -7.11
C GLU A 62 -0.52 10.24 -7.57
N LEU A 63 -0.71 8.92 -7.70
CA LEU A 63 0.33 8.02 -8.16
C LEU A 63 0.36 8.02 -9.69
N VAL A 64 1.53 8.23 -10.26
CA VAL A 64 1.73 8.29 -11.70
C VAL A 64 2.75 7.24 -12.15
N ARG A 65 2.60 6.76 -13.39
CA ARG A 65 3.56 5.82 -13.97
C ARG A 65 4.87 6.48 -14.32
N ASP A 66 4.82 7.76 -14.68
CA ASP A 66 5.98 8.56 -15.05
C ASP A 66 5.87 9.90 -14.33
N ARG A 67 6.78 10.16 -13.39
CA ARG A 67 6.84 11.41 -12.63
C ARG A 67 7.62 12.52 -13.33
N GLY A 68 8.10 12.27 -14.57
CA GLY A 68 8.90 13.19 -15.36
C GLY A 68 10.28 12.65 -15.73
N ASP A 69 10.71 11.55 -15.13
CA ASP A 69 12.02 10.91 -15.38
C ASP A 69 11.87 9.44 -15.85
N GLY A 70 10.66 9.05 -16.29
CA GLY A 70 10.36 7.68 -16.71
C GLY A 70 10.13 6.70 -15.56
N ARG A 71 10.15 7.16 -14.31
CA ARG A 71 9.96 6.32 -13.13
C ARG A 71 8.59 6.56 -12.49
N ARG A 72 8.09 5.52 -11.83
CA ARG A 72 6.88 5.64 -11.02
C ARG A 72 7.12 6.57 -9.86
N GLY A 73 6.13 7.37 -9.52
CA GLY A 73 6.22 8.30 -8.43
C GLY A 73 4.85 8.85 -8.07
N SER A 74 4.84 10.01 -7.45
CA SER A 74 3.62 10.70 -7.07
C SER A 74 3.69 12.16 -7.49
N THR A 75 2.51 12.77 -7.63
CA THR A 75 2.37 14.18 -7.92
C THR A 75 1.25 14.76 -7.09
N THR A 76 1.31 16.06 -6.83
CA THR A 76 0.22 16.80 -6.20
C THR A 76 -0.72 17.45 -7.23
N LEU A 77 -0.38 17.34 -8.52
CA LEU A 77 -1.22 17.90 -9.59
C LEU A 77 -2.50 17.06 -9.73
N PRO A 78 -3.70 17.67 -9.62
CA PRO A 78 -4.94 16.93 -9.68
C PRO A 78 -5.23 16.38 -11.09
N GLY A 79 -5.85 15.21 -11.16
CA GLY A 79 -6.32 14.62 -12.41
C GLY A 79 -5.27 13.90 -13.24
N ILE A 80 -4.02 13.82 -12.79
CA ILE A 80 -2.93 13.23 -13.58
C ILE A 80 -2.72 11.73 -13.30
N GLY A 81 -2.98 11.29 -12.08
CA GLY A 81 -2.76 9.91 -11.68
C GLY A 81 -3.87 9.34 -10.84
N LYS A 82 -3.60 8.22 -10.17
CA LYS A 82 -4.54 7.61 -9.23
C LYS A 82 -4.44 8.32 -7.88
N PRO A 83 -5.57 8.74 -7.30
CA PRO A 83 -5.55 9.34 -5.97
C PRO A 83 -4.95 8.40 -4.93
N ALA A 84 -4.13 8.94 -4.06
CA ALA A 84 -3.55 8.22 -2.93
C ALA A 84 -3.64 9.08 -1.68
N VAL A 85 -3.99 8.45 -0.57
CA VAL A 85 -4.09 9.11 0.73
C VAL A 85 -3.30 8.30 1.73
N THR A 86 -2.42 8.96 2.46
CA THR A 86 -1.64 8.35 3.53
C THR A 86 -1.84 9.13 4.82
N HIS A 87 -2.30 8.44 5.86
CA HIS A 87 -2.42 9.03 7.19
C HIS A 87 -1.17 8.66 7.98
N VAL A 88 -0.47 9.67 8.47
CA VAL A 88 0.79 9.52 9.19
C VAL A 88 0.59 9.90 10.65
N SER A 89 1.05 9.02 11.54
CA SER A 89 1.17 9.32 12.96
C SER A 89 2.56 8.98 13.43
N VAL A 90 3.04 9.66 14.47
CA VAL A 90 4.37 9.42 15.02
C VAL A 90 4.24 8.43 16.16
N GLU A 91 4.87 7.25 16.02
CA GLU A 91 4.91 6.24 17.08
C GLU A 91 6.04 6.54 18.07
N GLU A 92 7.21 6.91 17.56
CA GLU A 92 8.39 7.15 18.37
C GLU A 92 9.32 8.13 17.70
N ARG A 93 9.91 9.04 18.48
CA ARG A 93 10.97 9.91 18.03
C ARG A 93 12.32 9.31 18.42
N LEU A 94 13.16 9.06 17.43
CA LEU A 94 14.48 8.50 17.66
C LEU A 94 15.49 9.61 17.89
N PRO A 95 16.46 9.41 18.80
CA PRO A 95 17.54 10.37 18.96
C PRO A 95 18.39 10.41 17.69
N GLY A 96 18.77 11.61 17.30
CA GLY A 96 19.48 11.69 16.04
C GLY A 96 20.43 12.82 15.95
#